data_906a56435baf6f1974a372721b0a3fcf
#
_entry.id   906a56435baf6f1974a372721b0a3fcf
#
_cell.length_a   1.000
_cell.length_b   1.000
_cell.length_c   1.000
_cell.angle_alpha   90.00
_cell.angle_beta   90.00
_cell.angle_gamma   90.00
#
_symmetry.space_group_name_H-M   'P 1'
#
loop_
_entity.id
_entity.type
_entity.pdbx_description
1 polymer ?
#
loop_
_entity_poly.entity_id
_entity_poly.type
_entity_poly.pdbx_seq_one_letter_code
_entity_poly.pdbx_strand_id
1 'polypeptide(L)'
;MRPLPQLLGLAVLALFQAPVMAQTSYPLTLDNCGVEVMLDAAPQRVVTIKSTATEMLLALGLEGRIVGVGFQDGPAPEPWTAAAAALPILSDKLPSQEVVLEAEPDFVYGGWESNFAADGAGERATLATLGVATYVSPAACRSIKPAKLTFDEVFAEIGEMGTIFDATPAAEALIAEQRAALATVTPDTRGLTALWYSSGTKAPYVGAGSGAPQMMLEALGLENIMAEVDEGWVAASWEAVVDANPDVIVLVDAAWNSAEQKKKLLAENPITSQLDAVVNQRYLILPFPASEAGVRNVGATVDMAAQLSGLSFKP
;
A
#
# COMPACT_ATOMS: atom_id res chain seq x y z
N MET A 1 80.02 5.18 -22.74
CA MET A 1 79.04 5.38 -21.69
C MET A 1 77.86 6.24 -22.26
N ARG A 2 76.71 5.67 -22.54
CA ARG A 2 75.58 6.35 -23.09
C ARG A 2 74.55 6.47 -21.91
N PRO A 3 73.93 7.63 -21.65
CA PRO A 3 72.91 7.75 -20.62
C PRO A 3 71.54 7.18 -21.07
N LEU A 4 70.88 6.42 -20.21
CA LEU A 4 69.50 5.97 -20.36
C LEU A 4 68.53 7.12 -20.19
N PRO A 5 67.42 7.19 -20.95
CA PRO A 5 66.38 8.16 -20.71
C PRO A 5 65.44 7.68 -19.56
N GLN A 6 65.20 8.55 -18.59
CA GLN A 6 64.16 8.37 -17.56
C GLN A 6 62.79 8.66 -18.16
N LEU A 7 61.94 7.64 -18.22
CA LEU A 7 60.51 7.78 -18.51
C LEU A 7 59.77 8.27 -17.26
N LEU A 8 59.35 9.55 -17.25
CA LEU A 8 58.36 10.06 -16.28
C LEU A 8 57.00 9.51 -16.66
N GLY A 9 56.46 8.63 -15.83
CA GLY A 9 55.11 8.16 -15.94
C GLY A 9 54.14 9.22 -15.37
N LEU A 10 53.32 9.85 -16.22
CA LEU A 10 52.21 10.69 -15.80
C LEU A 10 51.07 9.78 -15.29
N ALA A 11 50.83 9.76 -13.97
CA ALA A 11 49.65 9.14 -13.39
C ALA A 11 48.46 10.08 -13.58
N VAL A 12 47.54 9.72 -14.49
CA VAL A 12 46.26 10.41 -14.64
C VAL A 12 45.32 9.94 -13.51
N LEU A 13 45.11 10.78 -12.49
CA LEU A 13 44.04 10.58 -11.51
C LEU A 13 42.69 10.84 -12.19
N ALA A 14 41.95 9.78 -12.50
CA ALA A 14 40.56 9.88 -12.91
C ALA A 14 39.72 10.27 -11.68
N LEU A 15 39.31 11.53 -11.60
CA LEU A 15 38.31 12.01 -10.65
C LEU A 15 36.94 11.39 -11.04
N PHE A 16 36.53 10.35 -10.34
CA PHE A 16 35.15 9.87 -10.36
C PHE A 16 34.28 10.95 -9.68
N GLN A 17 33.61 11.77 -10.48
CA GLN A 17 32.53 12.61 -9.98
C GLN A 17 31.34 11.68 -9.67
N ALA A 18 31.03 11.49 -8.39
CA ALA A 18 29.78 10.91 -7.99
C ALA A 18 28.62 11.77 -8.54
N PRO A 19 27.53 11.19 -9.08
CA PRO A 19 26.38 11.95 -9.50
C PRO A 19 25.87 12.80 -8.31
N VAL A 20 25.76 14.10 -8.51
CA VAL A 20 25.07 14.97 -7.56
C VAL A 20 23.59 14.63 -7.68
N MET A 21 23.07 13.94 -6.67
CA MET A 21 21.65 13.63 -6.58
C MET A 21 20.91 14.94 -6.35
N ALA A 22 19.86 15.19 -7.13
CA ALA A 22 19.06 16.40 -7.00
C ALA A 22 18.36 16.38 -5.65
N GLN A 23 18.68 17.34 -4.80
CA GLN A 23 18.00 17.59 -3.53
C GLN A 23 16.64 18.24 -3.80
N THR A 24 15.62 17.89 -3.02
CA THR A 24 14.30 18.51 -3.13
C THR A 24 14.39 20.01 -2.78
N SER A 25 13.79 20.85 -3.62
CA SER A 25 13.73 22.30 -3.35
C SER A 25 12.52 22.62 -2.49
N TYR A 26 12.73 23.25 -1.35
CA TYR A 26 11.66 23.78 -0.50
C TYR A 26 11.61 25.31 -0.60
N PRO A 27 10.42 25.97 -0.36
CA PRO A 27 9.16 25.31 0.01
C PRO A 27 8.59 24.46 -1.11
N LEU A 28 8.02 23.30 -0.73
CA LEU A 28 7.32 22.39 -1.62
C LEU A 28 5.82 22.59 -1.43
N THR A 29 5.08 22.79 -2.52
CA THR A 29 3.61 22.84 -2.50
C THR A 29 3.05 21.72 -3.34
N LEU A 30 2.08 20.99 -2.80
CA LEU A 30 1.39 19.89 -3.48
C LEU A 30 -0.11 19.93 -3.18
N ASP A 31 -0.92 19.35 -4.07
CA ASP A 31 -2.33 19.06 -3.81
C ASP A 31 -2.45 17.63 -3.32
N ASN A 32 -3.11 17.44 -2.18
CA ASN A 32 -3.35 16.11 -1.63
C ASN A 32 -4.82 15.98 -1.23
N CYS A 33 -5.58 15.20 -1.97
CA CYS A 33 -7.04 15.07 -1.85
C CYS A 33 -7.79 16.40 -1.93
N GLY A 34 -7.35 17.32 -2.83
CA GLY A 34 -7.96 18.65 -3.00
C GLY A 34 -7.60 19.64 -1.89
N VAL A 35 -6.62 19.32 -1.04
CA VAL A 35 -6.09 20.22 -0.02
C VAL A 35 -4.66 20.60 -0.40
N GLU A 36 -4.41 21.90 -0.52
CA GLU A 36 -3.05 22.41 -0.72
C GLU A 36 -2.22 22.19 0.55
N VAL A 37 -1.10 21.51 0.40
CA VAL A 37 -0.13 21.23 1.47
C VAL A 37 1.18 21.93 1.12
N MET A 38 1.65 22.78 2.03
CA MET A 38 2.93 23.49 1.88
C MET A 38 3.92 23.00 2.94
N LEU A 39 5.13 22.67 2.50
CA LEU A 39 6.21 22.19 3.33
C LEU A 39 7.42 23.11 3.17
N ASP A 40 7.84 23.77 4.23
CA ASP A 40 9.01 24.65 4.22
C ASP A 40 10.34 23.87 4.23
N ALA A 41 10.30 22.63 4.66
CA ALA A 41 11.43 21.68 4.71
C ALA A 41 10.91 20.23 4.71
N ALA A 42 11.81 19.26 4.49
CA ALA A 42 11.50 17.84 4.67
C ALA A 42 11.02 17.54 6.09
N PRO A 43 9.87 16.88 6.28
CA PRO A 43 9.35 16.54 7.60
C PRO A 43 10.35 15.72 8.43
N GLN A 44 10.45 16.02 9.73
CA GLN A 44 11.39 15.36 10.65
C GLN A 44 10.70 14.60 11.78
N ARG A 45 9.45 14.93 12.10
CA ARG A 45 8.68 14.34 13.20
C ARG A 45 7.32 13.89 12.68
N VAL A 46 7.26 12.64 12.27
CA VAL A 46 6.10 12.10 11.56
C VAL A 46 5.28 11.19 12.46
N VAL A 47 3.98 11.45 12.55
CA VAL A 47 3.01 10.48 13.04
C VAL A 47 2.39 9.77 11.83
N THR A 48 2.40 8.44 11.85
CA THR A 48 1.75 7.63 10.81
C THR A 48 0.51 6.93 11.36
N ILE A 49 -0.56 6.93 10.58
CA ILE A 49 -1.83 6.27 10.94
C ILE A 49 -2.16 5.26 9.85
N LYS A 50 -2.38 4.01 10.19
CA LYS A 50 -2.51 2.81 9.36
C LYS A 50 -1.17 2.23 8.92
N SER A 51 -1.16 0.90 8.73
CA SER A 51 0.04 0.17 8.32
C SER A 51 0.62 0.65 7.00
N THR A 52 -0.23 1.00 6.02
CA THR A 52 0.22 1.48 4.70
C THR A 52 1.07 2.74 4.78
N ALA A 53 0.69 3.72 5.62
CA ALA A 53 1.45 4.94 5.85
C ALA A 53 2.78 4.66 6.58
N THR A 54 2.74 3.80 7.60
CA THR A 54 3.95 3.41 8.35
C THR A 54 4.96 2.70 7.45
N GLU A 55 4.51 1.72 6.70
CA GLU A 55 5.35 0.89 5.85
C GLU A 55 5.90 1.63 4.62
N MET A 56 5.20 2.63 4.13
CA MET A 56 5.74 3.54 3.12
C MET A 56 7.03 4.20 3.62
N LEU A 57 7.03 4.73 4.83
CA LEU A 57 8.22 5.37 5.40
C LEU A 57 9.32 4.35 5.76
N LEU A 58 8.94 3.17 6.26
CA LEU A 58 9.90 2.09 6.51
C LEU A 58 10.58 1.62 5.23
N ALA A 59 9.83 1.52 4.14
CA ALA A 59 10.36 1.12 2.83
C ALA A 59 11.33 2.15 2.24
N LEU A 60 11.20 3.42 2.64
CA LEU A 60 12.12 4.50 2.27
C LEU A 60 13.30 4.67 3.25
N GLY A 61 13.40 3.84 4.31
CA GLY A 61 14.44 3.94 5.33
C GLY A 61 14.30 5.17 6.22
N LEU A 62 13.06 5.61 6.47
CA LEU A 62 12.72 6.82 7.22
C LEU A 62 12.20 6.53 8.63
N GLU A 63 12.45 5.35 9.18
CA GLU A 63 12.02 4.95 10.52
C GLU A 63 12.46 5.95 11.60
N GLY A 64 13.65 6.55 11.46
CA GLY A 64 14.18 7.55 12.38
C GLY A 64 13.39 8.86 12.44
N ARG A 65 12.47 9.10 11.49
CA ARG A 65 11.57 10.27 11.47
C ARG A 65 10.21 9.97 12.08
N ILE A 66 9.85 8.69 12.31
CA ILE A 66 8.57 8.30 12.87
C ILE A 66 8.61 8.49 14.39
N VAL A 67 7.85 9.47 14.89
CA VAL A 67 7.73 9.75 16.34
C VAL A 67 6.53 9.06 16.97
N GLY A 68 5.65 8.45 16.15
CA GLY A 68 4.51 7.69 16.65
C GLY A 68 3.73 7.01 15.54
N VAL A 69 3.17 5.84 15.89
CA VAL A 69 2.28 5.08 14.99
C VAL A 69 0.93 4.86 15.67
N GLY A 70 -0.14 4.90 14.89
CA GLY A 70 -1.48 4.61 15.38
C GLY A 70 -2.27 3.71 14.43
N PHE A 71 -3.24 2.97 14.97
CA PHE A 71 -4.22 2.20 14.22
C PHE A 71 -3.59 1.26 13.19
N GLN A 72 -2.58 0.49 13.60
CA GLN A 72 -1.93 -0.47 12.73
C GLN A 72 -2.83 -1.67 12.46
N ASP A 73 -2.79 -2.19 11.24
CA ASP A 73 -3.70 -3.25 10.76
C ASP A 73 -3.13 -4.66 10.95
N GLY A 74 -1.94 -4.76 11.49
CA GLY A 74 -1.23 -6.01 11.72
C GLY A 74 0.28 -5.83 11.71
N PRO A 75 1.05 -6.90 11.90
CA PRO A 75 2.51 -6.82 11.91
C PRO A 75 3.06 -6.43 10.53
N ALA A 76 4.12 -5.62 10.54
CA ALA A 76 4.89 -5.36 9.33
C ALA A 76 5.67 -6.63 8.92
N PRO A 77 5.77 -6.93 7.62
CA PRO A 77 6.54 -8.07 7.12
C PRO A 77 8.04 -7.78 7.15
N GLU A 78 8.85 -8.80 6.91
CA GLU A 78 10.25 -8.59 6.59
C GLU A 78 10.38 -7.77 5.27
N PRO A 79 11.38 -6.90 5.19
CA PRO A 79 12.47 -6.68 6.17
C PRO A 79 12.13 -5.67 7.29
N TRP A 80 10.91 -5.17 7.38
CA TRP A 80 10.53 -4.06 8.27
C TRP A 80 10.10 -4.48 9.67
N THR A 81 9.94 -5.78 9.94
CA THR A 81 9.44 -6.31 11.23
C THR A 81 10.16 -5.73 12.44
N ALA A 82 11.50 -5.74 12.43
CA ALA A 82 12.27 -5.24 13.55
C ALA A 82 12.17 -3.71 13.72
N ALA A 83 12.21 -2.96 12.62
CA ALA A 83 12.06 -1.51 12.64
C ALA A 83 10.67 -1.09 13.13
N ALA A 84 9.62 -1.73 12.62
CA ALA A 84 8.23 -1.47 13.02
C ALA A 84 8.00 -1.77 14.52
N ALA A 85 8.57 -2.86 15.05
CA ALA A 85 8.44 -3.23 16.44
C ALA A 85 9.12 -2.23 17.41
N ALA A 86 10.06 -1.43 16.93
CA ALA A 86 10.76 -0.42 17.72
C ALA A 86 10.05 0.95 17.74
N LEU A 87 9.01 1.16 16.90
CA LEU A 87 8.31 2.43 16.80
C LEU A 87 7.41 2.68 18.02
N PRO A 88 7.29 3.94 18.49
CA PRO A 88 6.38 4.30 19.57
C PRO A 88 4.91 4.11 19.12
N ILE A 89 4.16 3.28 19.86
CA ILE A 89 2.72 3.08 19.60
C ILE A 89 1.94 4.14 20.37
N LEU A 90 1.25 5.02 19.66
CA LEU A 90 0.40 6.05 20.25
C LEU A 90 -0.98 5.49 20.62
N SER A 91 -1.54 4.65 19.79
CA SER A 91 -2.85 4.05 19.99
C SER A 91 -3.04 2.79 19.14
N ASP A 92 -3.68 1.77 19.68
CA ASP A 92 -4.11 0.57 18.91
C ASP A 92 -5.30 0.86 17.98
N LYS A 93 -5.99 1.96 18.23
CA LYS A 93 -7.10 2.46 17.40
C LYS A 93 -6.72 3.81 16.79
N LEU A 94 -7.67 4.42 16.07
CA LEU A 94 -7.50 5.78 15.58
C LEU A 94 -7.16 6.71 16.77
N PRO A 95 -5.96 7.34 16.79
CA PRO A 95 -5.61 8.27 17.87
C PRO A 95 -6.47 9.53 17.80
N SER A 96 -6.74 10.15 18.96
CA SER A 96 -7.33 11.48 19.01
C SER A 96 -6.31 12.55 18.64
N GLN A 97 -6.80 13.74 18.29
CA GLN A 97 -5.94 14.90 18.01
C GLN A 97 -4.97 15.21 19.15
N GLU A 98 -5.43 15.10 20.40
CA GLU A 98 -4.59 15.33 21.58
C GLU A 98 -3.39 14.36 21.62
N VAL A 99 -3.67 13.07 21.43
CA VAL A 99 -2.63 12.02 21.41
C VAL A 99 -1.64 12.24 20.26
N VAL A 100 -2.13 12.68 19.09
CA VAL A 100 -1.26 13.02 17.95
C VAL A 100 -0.36 14.22 18.30
N LEU A 101 -0.93 15.28 18.88
CA LEU A 101 -0.18 16.50 19.21
C LEU A 101 0.81 16.32 20.38
N GLU A 102 0.58 15.39 21.30
CA GLU A 102 1.53 15.03 22.36
C GLU A 102 2.85 14.49 21.79
N ALA A 103 2.83 13.88 20.60
CA ALA A 103 4.05 13.45 19.91
C ALA A 103 4.81 14.61 19.22
N GLU A 104 4.28 15.84 19.28
CA GLU A 104 4.85 17.04 18.65
C GLU A 104 5.25 16.82 17.17
N PRO A 105 4.36 16.32 16.30
CA PRO A 105 4.68 16.10 14.91
C PRO A 105 4.74 17.40 14.13
N ASP A 106 5.57 17.43 13.08
CA ASP A 106 5.51 18.43 12.00
C ASP A 106 4.69 17.91 10.80
N PHE A 107 4.42 16.58 10.76
CA PHE A 107 3.71 15.94 9.68
C PHE A 107 2.88 14.74 10.17
N VAL A 108 1.66 14.59 9.66
CA VAL A 108 0.84 13.40 9.91
C VAL A 108 0.48 12.74 8.57
N TYR A 109 0.87 11.48 8.41
CA TYR A 109 0.53 10.68 7.25
C TYR A 109 -0.55 9.66 7.60
N GLY A 110 -1.74 9.83 7.04
CA GLY A 110 -2.88 8.93 7.21
C GLY A 110 -3.09 8.02 6.00
N GLY A 111 -3.22 6.72 6.22
CA GLY A 111 -3.57 5.78 5.16
C GLY A 111 -5.00 5.98 4.64
N TRP A 112 -5.88 6.59 5.43
CA TRP A 112 -7.25 6.92 5.02
C TRP A 112 -7.59 8.38 5.29
N GLU A 113 -8.32 9.03 4.40
CA GLU A 113 -8.77 10.42 4.62
C GLU A 113 -9.66 10.53 5.87
N SER A 114 -10.46 9.51 6.17
CA SER A 114 -11.28 9.45 7.37
C SER A 114 -10.49 9.43 8.69
N ASN A 115 -9.18 9.27 8.65
CA ASN A 115 -8.34 9.42 9.85
C ASN A 115 -8.33 10.88 10.33
N PHE A 116 -8.53 11.83 9.42
CA PHE A 116 -8.51 13.26 9.69
C PHE A 116 -9.93 13.82 9.95
N ALA A 117 -10.65 13.21 10.89
CA ALA A 117 -11.94 13.69 11.34
C ALA A 117 -11.83 14.36 12.72
N ALA A 118 -12.85 15.15 13.09
CA ALA A 118 -12.89 15.84 14.39
C ALA A 118 -12.87 14.88 15.60
N ASP A 119 -13.40 13.67 15.42
CA ASP A 119 -13.40 12.57 16.39
C ASP A 119 -12.21 11.58 16.18
N GLY A 120 -11.27 11.92 15.30
CA GLY A 120 -10.06 11.16 15.00
C GLY A 120 -8.80 11.99 15.28
N ALA A 121 -7.83 11.89 14.37
CA ALA A 121 -6.53 12.58 14.48
C ALA A 121 -6.60 14.10 14.39
N GLY A 122 -7.77 14.68 14.20
CA GLY A 122 -8.03 16.09 13.99
C GLY A 122 -8.23 16.45 12.52
N GLU A 123 -9.04 17.46 12.27
CA GLU A 123 -9.29 17.96 10.93
C GLU A 123 -8.01 18.56 10.33
N ARG A 124 -7.75 18.30 9.04
CA ARG A 124 -6.55 18.77 8.33
C ARG A 124 -6.34 20.29 8.43
N ALA A 125 -7.45 21.06 8.31
CA ALA A 125 -7.41 22.50 8.45
C ALA A 125 -7.01 22.95 9.86
N THR A 126 -7.47 22.25 10.90
CA THR A 126 -7.11 22.52 12.29
C THR A 126 -5.64 22.21 12.54
N LEU A 127 -5.14 21.07 12.09
CA LEU A 127 -3.73 20.67 12.21
C LEU A 127 -2.81 21.68 11.50
N ALA A 128 -3.19 22.14 10.31
CA ALA A 128 -2.42 23.14 9.57
C ALA A 128 -2.28 24.46 10.36
N THR A 129 -3.32 24.94 11.10
CA THR A 129 -3.22 26.13 11.96
C THR A 129 -2.26 25.94 13.13
N LEU A 130 -1.97 24.69 13.50
CA LEU A 130 -1.03 24.32 14.55
C LEU A 130 0.38 24.05 14.00
N GLY A 131 0.60 24.26 12.70
CA GLY A 131 1.89 24.04 12.04
C GLY A 131 2.18 22.57 11.72
N VAL A 132 1.15 21.72 11.72
CA VAL A 132 1.27 20.29 11.38
C VAL A 132 0.73 20.06 9.97
N ALA A 133 1.59 19.71 9.04
CA ALA A 133 1.19 19.33 7.69
C ALA A 133 0.56 17.92 7.69
N THR A 134 -0.33 17.66 6.73
CA THR A 134 -1.04 16.38 6.67
C THR A 134 -1.01 15.82 5.25
N TYR A 135 -0.94 14.50 5.16
CA TYR A 135 -1.01 13.77 3.89
C TYR A 135 -1.90 12.54 4.02
N VAL A 136 -2.67 12.26 2.98
CA VAL A 136 -3.53 11.08 2.84
C VAL A 136 -3.03 10.27 1.68
N SER A 137 -2.96 8.93 1.80
CA SER A 137 -2.71 8.08 0.63
C SER A 137 -3.71 8.40 -0.49
N PRO A 138 -3.26 8.78 -1.72
CA PRO A 138 -4.15 9.28 -2.77
C PRO A 138 -5.28 8.33 -3.14
N ALA A 139 -5.05 7.02 -3.08
CA ALA A 139 -6.06 6.00 -3.33
C ALA A 139 -7.20 5.99 -2.28
N ALA A 140 -7.00 6.63 -1.13
CA ALA A 140 -7.96 6.69 -0.02
C ALA A 140 -8.63 8.07 0.12
N CYS A 141 -8.45 8.97 -0.84
CA CYS A 141 -9.20 10.22 -0.91
C CYS A 141 -10.70 9.94 -0.99
N ARG A 142 -11.51 10.78 -0.31
CA ARG A 142 -12.98 10.73 -0.32
C ARG A 142 -13.60 12.06 -0.68
N SER A 143 -12.91 13.16 -0.37
CA SER A 143 -13.32 14.52 -0.74
C SER A 143 -13.26 14.76 -2.24
N ILE A 144 -12.37 14.05 -2.92
CA ILE A 144 -12.33 13.93 -4.37
C ILE A 144 -12.36 12.44 -4.73
N LYS A 145 -12.95 12.10 -5.88
CA LYS A 145 -12.94 10.72 -6.37
C LYS A 145 -11.56 10.39 -6.93
N PRO A 146 -10.83 9.39 -6.38
CA PRO A 146 -9.57 8.96 -6.97
C PRO A 146 -9.77 8.42 -8.40
N ALA A 147 -8.75 8.54 -9.23
CA ALA A 147 -8.69 7.78 -10.48
C ALA A 147 -8.65 6.27 -10.18
N LYS A 148 -8.97 5.45 -11.19
CA LYS A 148 -8.78 4.00 -11.11
C LYS A 148 -7.33 3.71 -10.75
N LEU A 149 -7.10 2.98 -9.66
CA LEU A 149 -5.77 2.68 -9.18
C LEU A 149 -5.02 1.75 -10.14
N THR A 150 -3.78 2.09 -10.41
CA THR A 150 -2.81 1.28 -11.15
C THR A 150 -1.52 1.13 -10.35
N PHE A 151 -0.66 0.18 -10.73
CA PHE A 151 0.67 0.11 -10.12
C PHE A 151 1.50 1.37 -10.37
N ASP A 152 1.28 2.06 -11.49
CA ASP A 152 1.97 3.33 -11.76
C ASP A 152 1.52 4.43 -10.77
N GLU A 153 0.26 4.45 -10.32
CA GLU A 153 -0.20 5.35 -9.27
C GLU A 153 0.43 5.03 -7.91
N VAL A 154 0.61 3.74 -7.59
CA VAL A 154 1.35 3.33 -6.37
C VAL A 154 2.81 3.77 -6.45
N PHE A 155 3.45 3.61 -7.60
CA PHE A 155 4.82 4.07 -7.82
C PHE A 155 4.93 5.61 -7.81
N ALA A 156 3.90 6.31 -8.28
CA ALA A 156 3.83 7.78 -8.19
C ALA A 156 3.78 8.24 -6.73
N GLU A 157 2.97 7.59 -5.87
CA GLU A 157 2.93 7.88 -4.43
C GLU A 157 4.29 7.64 -3.76
N ILE A 158 4.99 6.54 -4.08
CA ILE A 158 6.36 6.28 -3.59
C ILE A 158 7.31 7.43 -4.00
N GLY A 159 7.24 7.87 -5.26
CA GLY A 159 8.04 8.98 -5.78
C GLY A 159 7.72 10.31 -5.10
N GLU A 160 6.44 10.59 -4.84
CA GLU A 160 5.99 11.78 -4.13
C GLU A 160 6.50 11.78 -2.68
N MET A 161 6.42 10.64 -1.98
CA MET A 161 7.02 10.47 -0.65
C MET A 161 8.54 10.70 -0.69
N GLY A 162 9.23 10.18 -1.72
CA GLY A 162 10.65 10.46 -1.94
C GLY A 162 10.93 11.95 -2.04
N THR A 163 10.06 12.71 -2.71
CA THR A 163 10.16 14.17 -2.85
C THR A 163 9.85 14.87 -1.53
N ILE A 164 8.74 14.55 -0.87
CA ILE A 164 8.31 15.14 0.40
C ILE A 164 9.39 15.00 1.49
N PHE A 165 10.08 13.86 1.51
CA PHE A 165 11.07 13.54 2.56
C PHE A 165 12.53 13.76 2.15
N ASP A 166 12.79 14.33 0.96
CA ASP A 166 14.15 14.45 0.38
C ASP A 166 14.88 13.09 0.36
N ALA A 167 14.14 12.05 -0.04
CA ALA A 167 14.57 10.66 -0.10
C ALA A 167 14.42 10.07 -1.52
N THR A 168 14.49 10.91 -2.56
CA THR A 168 14.30 10.52 -3.96
C THR A 168 15.12 9.29 -4.38
N PRO A 169 16.41 9.15 -3.99
CA PRO A 169 17.18 7.95 -4.36
C PRO A 169 16.62 6.65 -3.80
N ALA A 170 16.10 6.69 -2.57
CA ALA A 170 15.47 5.52 -1.94
C ALA A 170 14.15 5.17 -2.64
N ALA A 171 13.36 6.18 -2.99
CA ALA A 171 12.11 6.00 -3.73
C ALA A 171 12.36 5.43 -5.13
N GLU A 172 13.33 5.95 -5.88
CA GLU A 172 13.70 5.42 -7.20
C GLU A 172 14.18 3.95 -7.12
N ALA A 173 15.00 3.62 -6.12
CA ALA A 173 15.47 2.26 -5.90
C ALA A 173 14.29 1.30 -5.57
N LEU A 174 13.38 1.71 -4.68
CA LEU A 174 12.20 0.93 -4.32
C LEU A 174 11.27 0.73 -5.53
N ILE A 175 11.02 1.78 -6.33
CA ILE A 175 10.20 1.70 -7.54
C ILE A 175 10.83 0.72 -8.54
N ALA A 176 12.15 0.80 -8.75
CA ALA A 176 12.85 -0.10 -9.67
C ALA A 176 12.77 -1.56 -9.21
N GLU A 177 12.94 -1.83 -7.91
CA GLU A 177 12.78 -3.16 -7.33
C GLU A 177 11.36 -3.68 -7.51
N GLN A 178 10.34 -2.89 -7.18
CA GLN A 178 8.94 -3.29 -7.31
C GLN A 178 8.54 -3.52 -8.77
N ARG A 179 8.99 -2.67 -9.71
CA ARG A 179 8.75 -2.89 -11.14
C ARG A 179 9.39 -4.19 -11.62
N ALA A 180 10.60 -4.50 -11.18
CA ALA A 180 11.28 -5.75 -11.51
C ALA A 180 10.52 -6.97 -10.95
N ALA A 181 10.04 -6.90 -9.70
CA ALA A 181 9.25 -7.96 -9.10
C ALA A 181 7.90 -8.15 -9.81
N LEU A 182 7.18 -7.05 -10.10
CA LEU A 182 5.90 -7.10 -10.82
C LEU A 182 6.06 -7.72 -12.22
N ALA A 183 7.17 -7.45 -12.91
CA ALA A 183 7.45 -8.02 -14.23
C ALA A 183 7.64 -9.56 -14.23
N THR A 184 7.80 -10.19 -13.05
CA THR A 184 7.84 -11.65 -12.93
C THR A 184 6.46 -12.29 -12.93
N VAL A 185 5.40 -11.52 -12.70
CA VAL A 185 4.03 -12.01 -12.70
C VAL A 185 3.61 -12.30 -14.14
N THR A 186 3.19 -13.52 -14.38
CA THR A 186 2.59 -13.92 -15.66
C THR A 186 1.08 -13.98 -15.48
N PRO A 187 0.31 -13.13 -16.19
CA PRO A 187 -1.15 -13.16 -16.09
C PRO A 187 -1.73 -14.50 -16.52
N ASP A 188 -2.75 -14.96 -15.82
CA ASP A 188 -3.51 -16.14 -16.21
C ASP A 188 -4.32 -15.82 -17.48
N THR A 189 -4.35 -16.75 -18.42
CA THR A 189 -5.03 -16.56 -19.72
C THR A 189 -6.28 -17.41 -19.88
N ARG A 190 -6.72 -18.07 -18.79
CA ARG A 190 -7.89 -18.99 -18.84
C ARG A 190 -9.23 -18.24 -18.78
N GLY A 191 -9.24 -16.92 -18.52
CA GLY A 191 -10.45 -16.14 -18.33
C GLY A 191 -11.17 -16.46 -17.03
N LEU A 192 -10.40 -16.71 -15.96
CA LEU A 192 -10.95 -17.03 -14.64
C LEU A 192 -11.53 -15.79 -13.99
N THR A 193 -12.69 -15.96 -13.35
CA THR A 193 -13.37 -14.94 -12.58
C THR A 193 -12.99 -14.99 -11.11
N ALA A 194 -12.96 -13.85 -10.43
CA ALA A 194 -12.59 -13.76 -9.03
C ALA A 194 -13.53 -12.86 -8.21
N LEU A 195 -13.80 -13.29 -6.97
CA LEU A 195 -14.37 -12.44 -5.93
C LEU A 195 -13.24 -11.99 -4.99
N TRP A 196 -13.15 -10.71 -4.70
CA TRP A 196 -12.28 -10.21 -3.64
C TRP A 196 -13.09 -9.97 -2.35
N TYR A 197 -12.99 -10.88 -1.39
CA TYR A 197 -13.80 -10.85 -0.17
C TYR A 197 -12.98 -10.35 1.04
N SER A 198 -13.31 -9.14 1.50
CA SER A 198 -12.66 -8.51 2.64
C SER A 198 -13.32 -8.85 3.98
N SER A 199 -14.63 -8.63 4.10
CA SER A 199 -15.34 -8.81 5.39
C SER A 199 -16.86 -8.91 5.17
N GLY A 200 -17.61 -8.91 6.28
CA GLY A 200 -19.08 -8.92 6.25
C GLY A 200 -19.65 -10.33 6.14
N THR A 201 -20.60 -10.67 7.03
CA THR A 201 -21.22 -12.01 7.09
C THR A 201 -22.59 -12.05 6.42
N LYS A 202 -23.44 -11.02 6.65
CA LYS A 202 -24.78 -10.93 6.04
C LYS A 202 -24.73 -10.42 4.61
N ALA A 203 -23.88 -9.43 4.38
CA ALA A 203 -23.54 -8.87 3.09
C ALA A 203 -22.01 -8.81 2.99
N PRO A 204 -21.39 -9.39 1.95
CA PRO A 204 -19.96 -9.34 1.82
C PRO A 204 -19.51 -7.92 1.46
N TYR A 205 -18.45 -7.45 2.10
CA TYR A 205 -17.72 -6.25 1.71
C TYR A 205 -16.57 -6.68 0.82
N VAL A 206 -16.57 -6.20 -0.40
CA VAL A 206 -15.76 -6.75 -1.50
C VAL A 206 -14.97 -5.67 -2.23
N GLY A 207 -13.86 -6.06 -2.81
CA GLY A 207 -13.09 -5.20 -3.71
C GLY A 207 -13.82 -5.01 -5.04
N ALA A 208 -13.98 -3.76 -5.44
CA ALA A 208 -14.69 -3.35 -6.64
C ALA A 208 -13.73 -2.85 -7.75
N GLY A 209 -14.25 -2.14 -8.76
CA GLY A 209 -13.61 -1.92 -10.05
C GLY A 209 -12.50 -0.86 -10.10
N SER A 210 -12.26 -0.06 -9.05
CA SER A 210 -11.29 1.05 -9.15
C SER A 210 -10.15 1.04 -8.14
N GLY A 211 -10.17 0.16 -7.12
CA GLY A 211 -9.17 0.12 -6.05
C GLY A 211 -8.05 -0.91 -6.22
N ALA A 212 -7.25 -1.11 -5.16
CA ALA A 212 -6.17 -2.08 -5.13
C ALA A 212 -6.58 -3.52 -5.47
N PRO A 213 -7.78 -4.00 -5.06
CA PRO A 213 -8.28 -5.31 -5.50
C PRO A 213 -8.32 -5.47 -7.02
N GLN A 214 -8.91 -4.50 -7.72
CA GLN A 214 -9.00 -4.52 -9.18
C GLN A 214 -7.62 -4.50 -9.85
N MET A 215 -6.75 -3.60 -9.40
CA MET A 215 -5.38 -3.49 -9.88
C MET A 215 -4.62 -4.82 -9.80
N MET A 216 -4.70 -5.50 -8.65
CA MET A 216 -4.00 -6.76 -8.45
C MET A 216 -4.64 -7.92 -9.23
N LEU A 217 -5.97 -7.99 -9.31
CA LEU A 217 -6.65 -9.01 -10.12
C LEU A 217 -6.33 -8.86 -11.61
N GLU A 218 -6.28 -7.64 -12.15
CA GLU A 218 -5.88 -7.39 -13.53
C GLU A 218 -4.45 -7.87 -13.81
N ALA A 219 -3.51 -7.61 -12.90
CA ALA A 219 -2.13 -8.09 -13.05
C ALA A 219 -2.03 -9.62 -13.01
N LEU A 220 -2.94 -10.28 -12.28
CA LEU A 220 -3.05 -11.75 -12.26
C LEU A 220 -3.78 -12.33 -13.47
N GLY A 221 -4.40 -11.51 -14.32
CA GLY A 221 -5.25 -11.95 -15.43
C GLY A 221 -6.59 -12.53 -14.96
N LEU A 222 -7.08 -12.11 -13.78
CA LEU A 222 -8.36 -12.52 -13.23
C LEU A 222 -9.43 -11.44 -13.46
N GLU A 223 -10.63 -11.86 -13.85
CA GLU A 223 -11.78 -10.96 -14.04
C GLU A 223 -12.51 -10.77 -12.71
N ASN A 224 -12.51 -9.54 -12.19
CA ASN A 224 -13.25 -9.22 -10.98
C ASN A 224 -14.75 -9.22 -11.26
N ILE A 225 -15.54 -10.04 -10.54
CA ILE A 225 -17.01 -10.06 -10.70
C ILE A 225 -17.67 -8.74 -10.31
N MET A 226 -16.94 -7.81 -9.69
CA MET A 226 -17.40 -6.46 -9.33
C MET A 226 -16.69 -5.36 -10.14
N ALA A 227 -16.06 -5.68 -11.28
CA ALA A 227 -15.28 -4.73 -12.08
C ALA A 227 -16.09 -3.53 -12.57
N GLU A 228 -17.39 -3.71 -12.83
CA GLU A 228 -18.28 -2.66 -13.34
C GLU A 228 -18.69 -1.64 -12.25
N VAL A 229 -18.41 -1.91 -10.97
CA VAL A 229 -18.70 -0.98 -9.89
C VAL A 229 -17.53 -0.02 -9.74
N ASP A 230 -17.76 1.24 -10.12
CA ASP A 230 -16.74 2.29 -10.12
C ASP A 230 -16.49 2.85 -8.70
N GLU A 231 -16.05 1.94 -7.81
CA GLU A 231 -15.66 2.17 -6.43
C GLU A 231 -14.45 1.29 -6.11
N GLY A 232 -13.67 1.64 -5.08
CA GLY A 232 -12.58 0.76 -4.60
C GLY A 232 -13.12 -0.45 -3.84
N TRP A 233 -14.18 -0.21 -3.04
CA TRP A 233 -14.81 -1.18 -2.16
C TRP A 233 -16.32 -0.98 -2.11
N VAL A 234 -17.09 -2.07 -2.04
CA VAL A 234 -18.55 -2.02 -2.00
C VAL A 234 -19.14 -3.13 -1.13
N ALA A 235 -20.31 -2.89 -0.55
CA ALA A 235 -21.14 -3.95 0.01
C ALA A 235 -21.93 -4.62 -1.12
N ALA A 236 -21.73 -5.93 -1.30
CA ALA A 236 -22.45 -6.73 -2.29
C ALA A 236 -23.52 -7.61 -1.61
N SER A 237 -24.28 -8.37 -2.40
CA SER A 237 -25.14 -9.44 -1.88
C SER A 237 -24.54 -10.81 -2.18
N TRP A 238 -24.82 -11.79 -1.31
CA TRP A 238 -24.40 -13.18 -1.56
C TRP A 238 -25.10 -13.79 -2.76
N GLU A 239 -26.32 -13.36 -3.06
CA GLU A 239 -27.06 -13.78 -4.25
C GLU A 239 -26.33 -13.37 -5.53
N ALA A 240 -25.86 -12.11 -5.60
CA ALA A 240 -25.08 -11.64 -6.76
C ALA A 240 -23.76 -12.41 -6.92
N VAL A 241 -23.12 -12.77 -5.80
CA VAL A 241 -21.90 -13.60 -5.82
C VAL A 241 -22.19 -15.01 -6.33
N VAL A 242 -23.32 -15.61 -5.91
CA VAL A 242 -23.71 -16.96 -6.34
C VAL A 242 -24.11 -16.95 -7.83
N ASP A 243 -24.82 -15.94 -8.28
CA ASP A 243 -25.19 -15.79 -9.69
C ASP A 243 -23.95 -15.66 -10.59
N ALA A 244 -22.91 -14.98 -10.10
CA ALA A 244 -21.64 -14.85 -10.82
C ALA A 244 -20.77 -16.12 -10.74
N ASN A 245 -20.92 -16.94 -9.69
CA ASN A 245 -20.16 -18.18 -9.41
C ASN A 245 -18.66 -18.06 -9.70
N PRO A 246 -17.90 -17.22 -8.97
CA PRO A 246 -16.49 -16.96 -9.27
C PRO A 246 -15.64 -18.24 -9.19
N ASP A 247 -14.66 -18.36 -10.09
CA ASP A 247 -13.72 -19.48 -10.14
C ASP A 247 -12.77 -19.50 -8.95
N VAL A 248 -12.45 -18.30 -8.41
CA VAL A 248 -11.49 -18.08 -7.33
C VAL A 248 -12.06 -17.06 -6.32
N ILE A 249 -11.79 -17.25 -5.04
CA ILE A 249 -12.10 -16.24 -4.01
C ILE A 249 -10.80 -15.78 -3.36
N VAL A 250 -10.52 -14.48 -3.45
CA VAL A 250 -9.44 -13.84 -2.69
C VAL A 250 -9.96 -13.53 -1.29
N LEU A 251 -9.29 -14.06 -0.27
CA LEU A 251 -9.63 -13.86 1.14
C LEU A 251 -8.63 -12.89 1.78
N VAL A 252 -9.11 -11.74 2.19
CA VAL A 252 -8.31 -10.79 2.97
C VAL A 252 -8.19 -11.30 4.40
N ASP A 253 -6.97 -11.62 4.85
CA ASP A 253 -6.70 -12.14 6.19
C ASP A 253 -6.46 -10.99 7.18
N ALA A 254 -7.28 -10.90 8.21
CA ALA A 254 -7.19 -9.89 9.25
C ALA A 254 -7.37 -10.51 10.63
N ALA A 255 -6.70 -9.97 11.65
CA ALA A 255 -6.77 -10.49 13.02
C ALA A 255 -8.22 -10.55 13.57
N TRP A 256 -9.06 -9.60 13.17
CA TRP A 256 -10.48 -9.52 13.59
C TRP A 256 -11.43 -10.34 12.70
N ASN A 257 -10.97 -10.85 11.55
CA ASN A 257 -11.76 -11.62 10.59
C ASN A 257 -10.80 -12.42 9.68
N SER A 258 -10.31 -13.54 10.18
CA SER A 258 -9.27 -14.34 9.51
C SER A 258 -9.78 -15.04 8.25
N ALA A 259 -8.84 -15.41 7.37
CA ALA A 259 -9.14 -16.20 6.18
C ALA A 259 -9.81 -17.55 6.56
N GLU A 260 -9.40 -18.20 7.66
CA GLU A 260 -9.99 -19.45 8.13
C GLU A 260 -11.43 -19.26 8.61
N GLN A 261 -11.74 -18.13 9.30
CA GLN A 261 -13.11 -17.81 9.68
C GLN A 261 -13.99 -17.57 8.44
N LYS A 262 -13.44 -16.94 7.40
CA LYS A 262 -14.14 -16.73 6.12
C LYS A 262 -14.39 -18.03 5.38
N LYS A 263 -13.39 -18.91 5.29
CA LYS A 263 -13.57 -20.26 4.70
C LYS A 263 -14.68 -21.04 5.40
N LYS A 264 -14.68 -21.04 6.73
CA LYS A 264 -15.72 -21.68 7.52
C LYS A 264 -17.11 -21.08 7.24
N LEU A 265 -17.22 -19.73 7.25
CA LEU A 265 -18.46 -19.04 6.95
C LEU A 265 -19.00 -19.41 5.55
N LEU A 266 -18.13 -19.38 4.53
CA LEU A 266 -18.50 -19.74 3.16
C LEU A 266 -18.97 -21.18 3.03
N ALA A 267 -18.33 -22.12 3.72
CA ALA A 267 -18.67 -23.54 3.70
C ALA A 267 -19.95 -23.88 4.47
N GLU A 268 -20.24 -23.15 5.56
CA GLU A 268 -21.43 -23.39 6.40
C GLU A 268 -22.67 -22.64 5.93
N ASN A 269 -22.53 -21.58 5.12
CA ASN A 269 -23.64 -20.83 4.59
C ASN A 269 -24.30 -21.60 3.43
N PRO A 270 -25.62 -21.94 3.51
CA PRO A 270 -26.30 -22.71 2.45
C PRO A 270 -26.27 -22.08 1.08
N ILE A 271 -26.12 -20.73 1.00
CA ILE A 271 -26.07 -20.01 -0.28
C ILE A 271 -24.68 -20.15 -0.93
N THR A 272 -23.60 -19.98 -0.16
CA THR A 272 -22.23 -19.95 -0.68
C THR A 272 -21.54 -21.30 -0.70
N SER A 273 -22.01 -22.28 0.09
CA SER A 273 -21.39 -23.62 0.19
C SER A 273 -21.36 -24.41 -1.12
N GLN A 274 -22.20 -24.03 -2.08
CA GLN A 274 -22.28 -24.67 -3.40
C GLN A 274 -21.45 -23.95 -4.50
N LEU A 275 -20.84 -22.79 -4.19
CA LEU A 275 -19.92 -22.13 -5.12
C LEU A 275 -18.77 -23.05 -5.50
N ASP A 276 -18.42 -23.10 -6.79
CA ASP A 276 -17.32 -23.95 -7.28
C ASP A 276 -15.99 -23.63 -6.60
N ALA A 277 -15.71 -22.35 -6.31
CA ALA A 277 -14.53 -21.94 -5.57
C ALA A 277 -14.51 -22.49 -4.13
N VAL A 278 -15.66 -22.54 -3.46
CA VAL A 278 -15.79 -23.06 -2.09
C VAL A 278 -15.64 -24.58 -2.07
N VAL A 279 -16.36 -25.30 -2.94
CA VAL A 279 -16.33 -26.77 -3.05
C VAL A 279 -14.90 -27.26 -3.36
N ASN A 280 -14.19 -26.56 -4.24
CA ASN A 280 -12.85 -26.94 -4.68
C ASN A 280 -11.74 -26.22 -3.90
N GLN A 281 -12.07 -25.44 -2.86
CA GLN A 281 -11.12 -24.69 -2.01
C GLN A 281 -10.16 -23.79 -2.81
N ARG A 282 -10.67 -23.11 -3.84
CA ARG A 282 -9.89 -22.23 -4.70
C ARG A 282 -9.80 -20.84 -4.07
N TYR A 283 -8.91 -20.72 -3.11
CA TYR A 283 -8.68 -19.49 -2.36
C TYR A 283 -7.28 -18.93 -2.61
N LEU A 284 -7.20 -17.60 -2.77
CA LEU A 284 -5.97 -16.83 -2.65
C LEU A 284 -6.06 -16.06 -1.34
N ILE A 285 -4.98 -15.98 -0.59
CA ILE A 285 -4.97 -15.34 0.72
C ILE A 285 -3.90 -14.27 0.75
N LEU A 286 -4.26 -13.08 1.25
CA LEU A 286 -3.32 -12.00 1.52
C LEU A 286 -3.67 -11.30 2.83
N PRO A 287 -2.68 -10.74 3.56
CA PRO A 287 -2.94 -9.97 4.78
C PRO A 287 -3.65 -8.65 4.47
N PHE A 288 -4.50 -8.19 5.40
CA PHE A 288 -5.31 -6.98 5.23
C PHE A 288 -4.50 -5.75 4.78
N PRO A 289 -3.33 -5.41 5.36
CA PRO A 289 -2.57 -4.25 4.90
C PRO A 289 -2.10 -4.33 3.44
N ALA A 290 -1.96 -5.54 2.89
CA ALA A 290 -1.60 -5.74 1.48
C ALA A 290 -2.79 -5.60 0.53
N SER A 291 -4.03 -5.54 1.05
CA SER A 291 -5.24 -5.32 0.26
C SER A 291 -5.55 -3.83 0.05
N GLU A 292 -4.88 -2.95 0.78
CA GLU A 292 -4.94 -1.51 0.64
C GLU A 292 -3.83 -1.04 -0.33
N ALA A 293 -3.99 0.15 -0.93
CA ALA A 293 -2.95 0.73 -1.78
C ALA A 293 -1.67 0.99 -0.98
N GLY A 294 -0.52 0.59 -1.51
CA GLY A 294 0.76 0.83 -0.86
C GLY A 294 1.87 -0.14 -1.27
N VAL A 295 2.98 -0.08 -0.56
CA VAL A 295 4.23 -0.77 -0.89
C VAL A 295 4.15 -2.31 -0.87
N ARG A 296 3.10 -2.89 -0.25
CA ARG A 296 2.91 -4.35 -0.23
C ARG A 296 2.24 -4.91 -1.49
N ASN A 297 1.60 -4.08 -2.32
CA ASN A 297 0.75 -4.58 -3.40
C ASN A 297 1.51 -5.45 -4.40
N VAL A 298 2.74 -5.08 -4.77
CA VAL A 298 3.54 -5.87 -5.71
C VAL A 298 3.89 -7.23 -5.12
N GLY A 299 4.43 -7.28 -3.89
CA GLY A 299 4.76 -8.54 -3.22
C GLY A 299 3.53 -9.44 -3.07
N ALA A 300 2.38 -8.88 -2.64
CA ALA A 300 1.14 -9.63 -2.53
C ALA A 300 0.64 -10.17 -3.89
N THR A 301 0.83 -9.42 -4.98
CA THR A 301 0.49 -9.90 -6.32
C THR A 301 1.36 -11.07 -6.75
N VAL A 302 2.68 -11.00 -6.50
CA VAL A 302 3.61 -12.11 -6.77
C VAL A 302 3.23 -13.35 -5.96
N ASP A 303 2.93 -13.19 -4.67
CA ASP A 303 2.51 -14.30 -3.81
C ASP A 303 1.18 -14.91 -4.26
N MET A 304 0.20 -14.09 -4.63
CA MET A 304 -1.07 -14.57 -5.16
C MET A 304 -0.91 -15.28 -6.52
N ALA A 305 0.01 -14.83 -7.39
CA ALA A 305 0.33 -15.54 -8.63
C ALA A 305 0.88 -16.94 -8.35
N ALA A 306 1.76 -17.08 -7.36
CA ALA A 306 2.27 -18.37 -6.92
C ALA A 306 1.15 -19.26 -6.36
N GLN A 307 0.26 -18.73 -5.52
CA GLN A 307 -0.91 -19.45 -5.00
C GLN A 307 -1.83 -19.90 -6.14
N LEU A 308 -2.15 -19.00 -7.09
CA LEU A 308 -3.01 -19.29 -8.24
C LEU A 308 -2.46 -20.44 -9.10
N SER A 309 -1.14 -20.48 -9.30
CA SER A 309 -0.47 -21.52 -10.06
C SER A 309 -0.60 -22.91 -9.41
N GLY A 310 -0.78 -22.97 -8.08
CA GLY A 310 -0.99 -24.17 -7.31
C GLY A 310 -2.44 -24.67 -7.31
N LEU A 311 -3.40 -23.88 -7.79
CA LEU A 311 -4.82 -24.26 -7.81
C LEU A 311 -5.14 -25.20 -8.99
N SER A 312 -5.99 -26.19 -8.72
CA SER A 312 -6.48 -27.12 -9.74
C SER A 312 -7.82 -26.65 -10.30
N PHE A 313 -7.87 -26.49 -11.60
CA PHE A 313 -9.10 -26.25 -12.34
C PHE A 313 -9.37 -27.47 -13.21
N LYS A 314 -10.48 -28.15 -12.97
CA LYS A 314 -10.86 -29.29 -13.83
C LYS A 314 -11.26 -28.75 -15.21
N PRO A 315 -10.84 -29.43 -16.29
CA PRO A 315 -11.27 -29.08 -17.65
C PRO A 315 -12.76 -29.27 -17.83
#